data_cf4eb0aae5bb7e492f1330d157f509ac
#
_entry.id   cf4eb0aae5bb7e492f1330d157f509ac
#
_cell.length_a   1.000
_cell.length_b   1.000
_cell.length_c   1.000
_cell.angle_alpha   90.00
_cell.angle_beta   90.00
_cell.angle_gamma   90.00
#
_symmetry.space_group_name_H-M   'P 1'
#
loop_
_entity.id
_entity.type
_entity.pdbx_description
1 polymer ?
#
loop_
_entity_poly.entity_id
_entity_poly.type
_entity_poly.pdbx_seq_one_letter_code
_entity_poly.pdbx_strand_id
1 'polypeptide(L)'
;MRTLLLISLVLFASSNLQAQKNSRLTMAEIHYDNQELEEAKEDIDLAFQQKNLVKKAKAWLLKGKIYYALATKVGTPTSSEGKLTYFQVAVKAFEQAKLTDNKVLHTTEIWRNQKMMNAVFLNEGVFNFNGKDYANALSFFDLSQQTAKSLGFTDSLAIYNSGLTLE
;
A
#
# COMPACT_ATOMS: atom_id res chain seq x y z
N MET A 1 -23.69 -30.39 33.60
CA MET A 1 -23.66 -28.92 33.75
C MET A 1 -22.28 -28.29 33.51
N ARG A 2 -21.16 -28.86 33.97
CA ARG A 2 -19.80 -28.33 33.74
C ARG A 2 -19.35 -28.28 32.26
N THR A 3 -19.75 -29.19 31.43
CA THR A 3 -19.42 -29.28 30.01
C THR A 3 -20.13 -28.19 29.17
N LEU A 4 -21.37 -27.85 29.50
CA LEU A 4 -22.13 -26.78 28.83
C LEU A 4 -21.54 -25.39 29.09
N LEU A 5 -20.98 -25.15 30.30
CA LEU A 5 -20.32 -23.89 30.66
C LEU A 5 -19.02 -23.67 29.89
N LEU A 6 -18.26 -24.73 29.62
CA LEU A 6 -17.02 -24.64 28.84
C LEU A 6 -17.28 -24.34 27.36
N ILE A 7 -18.34 -24.91 26.78
CA ILE A 7 -18.73 -24.66 25.39
C ILE A 7 -19.20 -23.20 25.20
N SER A 8 -19.94 -22.65 26.15
CA SER A 8 -20.39 -21.26 26.09
C SER A 8 -19.22 -20.27 26.21
N LEU A 9 -18.20 -20.58 27.01
CA LEU A 9 -17.02 -19.72 27.18
C LEU A 9 -16.16 -19.67 25.91
N VAL A 10 -16.02 -20.78 25.21
CA VAL A 10 -15.26 -20.87 23.95
C VAL A 10 -15.98 -20.12 22.82
N LEU A 11 -17.31 -20.15 22.77
CA LEU A 11 -18.12 -19.39 21.78
C LEU A 11 -18.06 -17.89 22.04
N PHE A 12 -18.02 -17.45 23.30
CA PHE A 12 -17.86 -16.04 23.64
C PHE A 12 -16.46 -15.50 23.31
N ALA A 13 -15.41 -16.28 23.50
CA ALA A 13 -14.05 -15.89 23.17
C ALA A 13 -13.86 -15.74 21.65
N SER A 14 -14.46 -16.61 20.84
CA SER A 14 -14.37 -16.53 19.38
C SER A 14 -15.14 -15.35 18.79
N SER A 15 -16.29 -14.98 19.36
CA SER A 15 -17.06 -13.81 18.89
C SER A 15 -16.36 -12.48 19.20
N ASN A 16 -15.71 -12.36 20.35
CA ASN A 16 -14.92 -11.15 20.69
C ASN A 16 -13.69 -11.00 19.78
N LEU A 17 -13.03 -12.10 19.42
CA LEU A 17 -11.89 -12.08 18.51
C LEU A 17 -12.29 -11.63 17.10
N GLN A 18 -13.50 -12.01 16.64
CA GLN A 18 -14.02 -11.61 15.34
C GLN A 18 -14.47 -10.13 15.30
N ALA A 19 -15.07 -9.63 16.37
CA ALA A 19 -15.46 -8.23 16.52
C ALA A 19 -14.22 -7.31 16.57
N GLN A 20 -13.20 -7.68 17.30
CA GLN A 20 -11.93 -6.97 17.39
C GLN A 20 -11.19 -6.95 16.03
N LYS A 21 -11.38 -7.98 15.22
CA LYS A 21 -10.78 -8.13 13.88
C LYS A 21 -11.33 -7.15 12.84
N ASN A 22 -12.63 -6.91 12.84
CA ASN A 22 -13.24 -5.91 11.96
C ASN A 22 -12.96 -4.47 12.43
N SER A 23 -12.68 -4.29 13.72
CA SER A 23 -12.40 -3.00 14.32
C SER A 23 -11.09 -2.39 13.79
N ARG A 24 -9.98 -3.16 13.64
CA ARG A 24 -8.70 -2.61 13.19
C ARG A 24 -8.73 -2.10 11.74
N LEU A 25 -9.36 -2.82 10.81
CA LEU A 25 -9.52 -2.34 9.44
C LEU A 25 -10.39 -1.06 9.39
N THR A 26 -11.45 -1.01 10.21
CA THR A 26 -12.32 0.17 10.32
C THR A 26 -11.56 1.33 10.97
N MET A 27 -10.77 1.09 12.01
CA MET A 27 -9.95 2.13 12.63
C MET A 27 -8.90 2.67 11.66
N ALA A 28 -8.23 1.81 10.89
CA ALA A 28 -7.30 2.24 9.85
C ALA A 28 -7.99 3.14 8.80
N GLU A 29 -9.24 2.85 8.42
CA GLU A 29 -10.02 3.69 7.51
C GLU A 29 -10.35 5.05 8.14
N ILE A 30 -10.80 5.06 9.40
CA ILE A 30 -11.12 6.30 10.15
C ILE A 30 -9.86 7.17 10.30
N HIS A 31 -8.74 6.60 10.77
CA HIS A 31 -7.49 7.36 10.93
C HIS A 31 -6.97 7.89 9.58
N TYR A 32 -7.09 7.10 8.51
CA TYR A 32 -6.74 7.56 7.16
C TYR A 32 -7.59 8.76 6.72
N ASP A 33 -8.90 8.70 6.91
CA ASP A 33 -9.83 9.78 6.55
C ASP A 33 -9.58 11.05 7.39
N ASN A 34 -9.15 10.88 8.65
CA ASN A 34 -8.73 11.97 9.54
C ASN A 34 -7.32 12.50 9.26
N GLN A 35 -6.58 11.95 8.29
CA GLN A 35 -5.16 12.26 8.01
C GLN A 35 -4.17 11.90 9.14
N GLU A 36 -4.57 11.03 10.06
CA GLU A 36 -3.77 10.43 11.14
C GLU A 36 -3.01 9.22 10.56
N LEU A 37 -2.00 9.51 9.70
CA LEU A 37 -1.44 8.49 8.81
C LEU A 37 -0.59 7.44 9.53
N GLU A 38 0.09 7.80 10.62
CA GLU A 38 0.90 6.85 11.40
C GLU A 38 0.00 5.87 12.15
N GLU A 39 -1.09 6.37 12.75
CA GLU A 39 -2.11 5.55 13.41
C GLU A 39 -2.81 4.65 12.40
N ALA A 40 -3.15 5.18 11.23
CA ALA A 40 -3.71 4.40 10.14
C ALA A 40 -2.79 3.26 9.69
N LYS A 41 -1.46 3.53 9.62
CA LYS A 41 -0.45 2.54 9.31
C LYS A 41 -0.37 1.46 10.38
N GLU A 42 -0.34 1.83 11.65
CA GLU A 42 -0.32 0.86 12.75
C GLU A 42 -1.53 -0.07 12.70
N ASP A 43 -2.72 0.49 12.56
CA ASP A 43 -3.95 -0.28 12.52
C ASP A 43 -4.06 -1.18 11.29
N ILE A 44 -3.65 -0.72 10.10
CA ILE A 44 -3.69 -1.57 8.91
C ILE A 44 -2.66 -2.71 8.99
N ASP A 45 -1.48 -2.47 9.54
CA ASP A 45 -0.46 -3.50 9.70
C ASP A 45 -0.90 -4.56 10.72
N LEU A 46 -1.51 -4.15 11.83
CA LEU A 46 -2.13 -5.06 12.80
C LEU A 46 -3.30 -5.85 12.18
N ALA A 47 -4.13 -5.19 11.37
CA ALA A 47 -5.21 -5.85 10.66
C ALA A 47 -4.70 -6.96 9.74
N PHE A 48 -3.59 -6.74 9.05
CA PHE A 48 -2.98 -7.71 8.11
C PHE A 48 -2.30 -8.92 8.79
N GLN A 49 -2.14 -8.93 10.10
CA GLN A 49 -1.77 -10.15 10.84
C GLN A 49 -2.87 -11.23 10.74
N GLN A 50 -4.04 -10.87 10.22
CA GLN A 50 -5.18 -11.75 10.09
C GLN A 50 -5.26 -12.33 8.66
N LYS A 51 -5.19 -13.66 8.54
CA LYS A 51 -5.19 -14.38 7.26
C LYS A 51 -6.41 -14.13 6.36
N ASN A 52 -7.55 -13.73 6.91
CA ASN A 52 -8.76 -13.48 6.13
C ASN A 52 -8.74 -12.13 5.39
N LEU A 53 -7.97 -11.15 5.85
CA LEU A 53 -7.90 -9.82 5.21
C LEU A 53 -7.04 -9.82 3.94
N VAL A 54 -6.06 -10.72 3.86
CA VAL A 54 -5.24 -10.87 2.64
C VAL A 54 -6.06 -11.33 1.40
N LYS A 55 -7.31 -11.74 1.61
CA LYS A 55 -8.24 -12.12 0.53
C LYS A 55 -9.19 -10.99 0.14
N LYS A 56 -9.11 -9.82 0.77
CA LYS A 56 -10.05 -8.70 0.56
C LYS A 56 -9.39 -7.56 -0.20
N ALA A 57 -9.89 -7.29 -1.41
CA ALA A 57 -9.42 -6.18 -2.24
C ALA A 57 -9.48 -4.82 -1.50
N LYS A 58 -10.59 -4.53 -0.78
CA LYS A 58 -10.74 -3.30 0.02
C LYS A 58 -9.61 -3.13 1.05
N ALA A 59 -9.18 -4.19 1.72
CA ALA A 59 -8.12 -4.11 2.72
C ALA A 59 -6.76 -3.77 2.07
N TRP A 60 -6.44 -4.41 0.95
CA TRP A 60 -5.23 -4.11 0.18
C TRP A 60 -5.26 -2.70 -0.41
N LEU A 61 -6.41 -2.27 -0.94
CA LEU A 61 -6.59 -0.92 -1.47
C LEU A 61 -6.34 0.14 -0.38
N LEU A 62 -6.92 -0.04 0.82
CA LEU A 62 -6.69 0.87 1.95
C LEU A 62 -5.21 0.87 2.37
N LYS A 63 -4.57 -0.30 2.46
CA LYS A 63 -3.14 -0.38 2.75
C LYS A 63 -2.30 0.39 1.73
N GLY A 64 -2.58 0.22 0.44
CA GLY A 64 -1.91 0.96 -0.62
C GLY A 64 -2.07 2.49 -0.47
N LYS A 65 -3.29 2.96 -0.18
CA LYS A 65 -3.58 4.38 0.02
C LYS A 65 -2.84 4.97 1.23
N ILE A 66 -2.83 4.27 2.37
CA ILE A 66 -2.13 4.72 3.58
C ILE A 66 -0.63 4.86 3.33
N TYR A 67 0.00 3.83 2.77
CA TYR A 67 1.44 3.84 2.51
C TYR A 67 1.84 4.86 1.43
N TYR A 68 1.00 5.05 0.41
CA TYR A 68 1.20 6.10 -0.57
C TYR A 68 1.11 7.51 0.05
N ALA A 69 0.12 7.74 0.91
CA ALA A 69 -0.05 9.01 1.60
C ALA A 69 1.14 9.33 2.52
N LEU A 70 1.65 8.33 3.26
CA LEU A 70 2.86 8.48 4.09
C LEU A 70 4.10 8.82 3.27
N ALA A 71 4.26 8.18 2.10
CA ALA A 71 5.40 8.44 1.21
C ALA A 71 5.36 9.86 0.59
N THR A 72 4.15 10.43 0.43
CA THR A 72 3.94 11.73 -0.21
C THR A 72 3.68 12.88 0.79
N LYS A 73 3.56 12.59 2.09
CA LYS A 73 3.28 13.59 3.12
C LYS A 73 4.42 14.62 3.20
N VAL A 74 4.07 15.88 2.98
CA VAL A 74 5.00 17.00 3.12
C VAL A 74 5.34 17.21 4.60
N GLY A 75 6.63 17.40 4.91
CA GLY A 75 7.09 17.71 6.28
C GLY A 75 7.43 16.51 7.15
N THR A 76 7.23 15.28 6.70
CA THR A 76 7.85 14.12 7.36
C THR A 76 9.33 14.08 7.00
N PRO A 77 10.25 13.96 7.97
CA PRO A 77 11.68 13.79 7.71
C PRO A 77 11.93 12.34 7.23
N THR A 78 11.32 11.97 6.14
CA THR A 78 11.52 10.64 5.56
C THR A 78 12.66 10.78 4.56
N SER A 79 13.77 10.10 4.82
CA SER A 79 14.87 9.98 3.85
C SER A 79 14.34 9.42 2.52
N SER A 80 15.04 9.65 1.42
CA SER A 80 14.69 9.06 0.12
C SER A 80 14.47 7.54 0.23
N GLU A 81 15.29 6.85 1.02
CA GLU A 81 15.16 5.42 1.31
C GLU A 81 13.87 5.07 2.08
N GLY A 82 13.48 5.89 3.05
CA GLY A 82 12.22 5.70 3.79
C GLY A 82 11.00 5.91 2.90
N LYS A 83 11.02 6.92 2.04
CA LYS A 83 9.98 7.13 1.02
C LYS A 83 9.89 5.93 0.07
N LEU A 84 11.02 5.46 -0.44
CA LEU A 84 11.09 4.32 -1.35
C LEU A 84 10.46 3.08 -0.73
N THR A 85 10.76 2.80 0.55
CA THR A 85 10.16 1.67 1.29
C THR A 85 8.63 1.77 1.34
N TYR A 86 8.09 2.95 1.65
CA TYR A 86 6.63 3.14 1.68
C TYR A 86 6.00 2.99 0.30
N PHE A 87 6.63 3.52 -0.74
CA PHE A 87 6.16 3.33 -2.12
C PHE A 87 6.18 1.88 -2.56
N GLN A 88 7.21 1.10 -2.22
CA GLN A 88 7.26 -0.33 -2.53
C GLN A 88 6.10 -1.10 -1.87
N VAL A 89 5.78 -0.79 -0.62
CA VAL A 89 4.61 -1.38 0.06
C VAL A 89 3.31 -0.97 -0.64
N ALA A 90 3.17 0.29 -1.05
CA ALA A 90 1.99 0.78 -1.74
C ALA A 90 1.80 0.09 -3.11
N VAL A 91 2.85 -0.03 -3.93
CA VAL A 91 2.82 -0.76 -5.22
C VAL A 91 2.32 -2.17 -5.01
N LYS A 92 2.96 -2.93 -4.12
CA LYS A 92 2.57 -4.30 -3.81
C LYS A 92 1.13 -4.41 -3.31
N ALA A 93 0.69 -3.46 -2.50
CA ALA A 93 -0.67 -3.46 -1.97
C ALA A 93 -1.70 -3.22 -3.09
N PHE A 94 -1.47 -2.28 -4.01
CA PHE A 94 -2.37 -2.07 -5.16
C PHE A 94 -2.38 -3.25 -6.14
N GLU A 95 -1.25 -3.92 -6.36
CA GLU A 95 -1.19 -5.16 -7.15
C GLU A 95 -2.03 -6.26 -6.50
N GLN A 96 -1.90 -6.45 -5.19
CA GLN A 96 -2.72 -7.42 -4.45
C GLN A 96 -4.20 -7.03 -4.42
N ALA A 97 -4.52 -5.74 -4.30
CA ALA A 97 -5.89 -5.27 -4.43
C ALA A 97 -6.50 -5.67 -5.79
N LYS A 98 -5.76 -5.45 -6.89
CA LYS A 98 -6.17 -5.85 -8.24
C LYS A 98 -6.39 -7.35 -8.37
N LEU A 99 -5.48 -8.17 -7.85
CA LEU A 99 -5.57 -9.63 -7.90
C LEU A 99 -6.74 -10.20 -7.08
N THR A 100 -7.14 -9.51 -6.03
CA THR A 100 -8.22 -9.96 -5.12
C THR A 100 -9.58 -9.32 -5.41
N ASP A 101 -9.65 -8.37 -6.37
CA ASP A 101 -10.90 -7.68 -6.76
C ASP A 101 -11.74 -8.52 -7.75
N ASN A 102 -12.10 -9.73 -7.33
CA ASN A 102 -12.85 -10.69 -8.17
C ASN A 102 -14.23 -10.18 -8.64
N LYS A 103 -14.78 -9.17 -7.95
CA LYS A 103 -16.08 -8.56 -8.29
C LYS A 103 -15.95 -7.25 -9.07
N VAL A 104 -14.73 -6.85 -9.39
CA VAL A 104 -14.41 -5.60 -10.13
C VAL A 104 -15.00 -4.35 -9.43
N LEU A 105 -15.12 -4.37 -8.10
CA LEU A 105 -15.72 -3.28 -7.32
C LEU A 105 -14.78 -2.11 -7.10
N HIS A 106 -13.46 -2.36 -7.11
CA HIS A 106 -12.43 -1.39 -6.78
C HIS A 106 -11.49 -1.06 -7.96
N THR A 107 -11.71 -1.68 -9.11
CA THR A 107 -10.82 -1.60 -10.27
C THR A 107 -10.52 -0.17 -10.71
N THR A 108 -11.53 0.70 -10.78
CA THR A 108 -11.35 2.11 -11.18
C THR A 108 -10.49 2.88 -10.17
N GLU A 109 -10.72 2.66 -8.88
CA GLU A 109 -9.95 3.33 -7.82
C GLU A 109 -8.51 2.81 -7.77
N ILE A 110 -8.30 1.51 -7.91
CA ILE A 110 -6.98 0.89 -7.99
C ILE A 110 -6.21 1.48 -9.19
N TRP A 111 -6.82 1.50 -10.38
CA TRP A 111 -6.23 2.03 -11.60
C TRP A 111 -5.82 3.50 -11.44
N ARG A 112 -6.69 4.34 -10.87
CA ARG A 112 -6.42 5.75 -10.63
C ARG A 112 -5.21 5.95 -9.70
N ASN A 113 -5.16 5.22 -8.61
CA ASN A 113 -4.04 5.30 -7.66
C ASN A 113 -2.73 4.85 -8.30
N GLN A 114 -2.72 3.74 -9.03
CA GLN A 114 -1.55 3.27 -9.76
C GLN A 114 -1.07 4.28 -10.81
N LYS A 115 -1.98 4.93 -11.54
CA LYS A 115 -1.63 5.97 -12.52
C LYS A 115 -0.99 7.20 -11.85
N MET A 116 -1.53 7.64 -10.71
CA MET A 116 -0.92 8.73 -9.93
C MET A 116 0.47 8.35 -9.43
N MET A 117 0.65 7.13 -8.92
CA MET A 117 1.94 6.64 -8.46
C MET A 117 2.98 6.59 -9.57
N ASN A 118 2.62 6.10 -10.76
CA ASN A 118 3.53 6.07 -11.91
C ASN A 118 4.11 7.46 -12.21
N ALA A 119 3.28 8.51 -12.25
CA ALA A 119 3.74 9.88 -12.45
C ALA A 119 4.66 10.37 -11.31
N VAL A 120 4.34 10.03 -10.05
CA VAL A 120 5.19 10.38 -8.91
C VAL A 120 6.55 9.69 -9.00
N PHE A 121 6.59 8.40 -9.33
CA PHE A 121 7.85 7.66 -9.42
C PHE A 121 8.76 8.21 -10.52
N LEU A 122 8.21 8.54 -11.69
CA LEU A 122 9.00 9.15 -12.75
C LEU A 122 9.62 10.48 -12.27
N ASN A 123 8.85 11.32 -11.58
CA ASN A 123 9.32 12.60 -11.06
C ASN A 123 10.37 12.43 -9.95
N GLU A 124 10.17 11.51 -9.00
CA GLU A 124 11.14 11.20 -7.94
C GLU A 124 12.43 10.63 -8.54
N GLY A 125 12.33 9.79 -9.57
CA GLY A 125 13.49 9.28 -10.31
C GLY A 125 14.30 10.40 -10.93
N VAL A 126 13.68 11.33 -11.65
CA VAL A 126 14.33 12.52 -12.25
C VAL A 126 14.91 13.44 -11.17
N PHE A 127 14.21 13.65 -10.06
CA PHE A 127 14.71 14.46 -8.94
C PHE A 127 16.00 13.86 -8.35
N ASN A 128 16.01 12.56 -8.07
CA ASN A 128 17.19 11.87 -7.53
C ASN A 128 18.34 11.85 -8.54
N PHE A 129 18.05 11.65 -9.83
CA PHE A 129 19.05 11.71 -10.89
C PHE A 129 19.74 13.08 -10.94
N ASN A 130 18.98 14.17 -10.94
CA ASN A 130 19.52 15.54 -10.92
C ASN A 130 20.32 15.82 -9.63
N GLY A 131 19.96 15.20 -8.52
CA GLY A 131 20.67 15.24 -7.24
C GLY A 131 21.90 14.32 -7.19
N LYS A 132 22.19 13.57 -8.28
CA LYS A 132 23.29 12.58 -8.40
C LYS A 132 23.14 11.39 -7.43
N ASP A 133 21.94 11.15 -6.93
CA ASP A 133 21.60 9.93 -6.20
C ASP A 133 21.08 8.88 -7.17
N TYR A 134 22.01 8.32 -7.95
CA TYR A 134 21.71 7.42 -9.05
C TYR A 134 21.07 6.11 -8.59
N ALA A 135 21.42 5.61 -7.40
CA ALA A 135 20.84 4.39 -6.85
C ALA A 135 19.34 4.54 -6.57
N ASN A 136 18.95 5.64 -5.92
CA ASN A 136 17.54 5.94 -5.69
C ASN A 136 16.83 6.29 -7.00
N ALA A 137 17.48 7.03 -7.92
CA ALA A 137 16.91 7.31 -9.23
C ALA A 137 16.50 6.03 -9.97
N LEU A 138 17.40 5.05 -10.08
CA LEU A 138 17.13 3.76 -10.69
C LEU A 138 15.97 3.04 -10.00
N SER A 139 15.94 3.02 -8.66
CA SER A 139 14.88 2.38 -7.90
C SER A 139 13.50 2.99 -8.20
N PHE A 140 13.42 4.32 -8.34
CA PHE A 140 12.18 5.00 -8.71
C PHE A 140 11.76 4.76 -10.17
N PHE A 141 12.72 4.74 -11.10
CA PHE A 141 12.41 4.38 -12.49
C PHE A 141 11.92 2.93 -12.61
N ASP A 142 12.47 2.00 -11.84
CA ASP A 142 11.99 0.62 -11.78
C ASP A 142 10.55 0.53 -11.26
N LEU A 143 10.22 1.27 -10.18
CA LEU A 143 8.84 1.35 -9.68
C LEU A 143 7.89 1.95 -10.72
N SER A 144 8.35 2.95 -11.49
CA SER A 144 7.56 3.52 -12.59
C SER A 144 7.26 2.48 -13.66
N GLN A 145 8.29 1.75 -14.11
CA GLN A 145 8.14 0.68 -15.11
C GLN A 145 7.23 -0.45 -14.61
N GLN A 146 7.41 -0.89 -13.37
CA GLN A 146 6.57 -1.93 -12.76
C GLN A 146 5.10 -1.49 -12.73
N THR A 147 4.84 -0.24 -12.29
CA THR A 147 3.49 0.30 -12.21
C THR A 147 2.85 0.45 -13.58
N ALA A 148 3.59 0.96 -14.57
CA ALA A 148 3.15 1.07 -15.97
C ALA A 148 2.77 -0.30 -16.54
N LYS A 149 3.59 -1.32 -16.32
CA LYS A 149 3.30 -2.70 -16.72
C LYS A 149 2.00 -3.21 -16.09
N SER A 150 1.77 -2.94 -14.81
CA SER A 150 0.50 -3.30 -14.14
C SER A 150 -0.70 -2.59 -14.75
N LEU A 151 -0.53 -1.38 -15.27
CA LEU A 151 -1.54 -0.59 -15.99
C LEU A 151 -1.72 -1.00 -17.45
N GLY A 152 -0.85 -1.86 -17.99
CA GLY A 152 -0.92 -2.37 -19.36
C GLY A 152 -0.21 -1.51 -20.40
N PHE A 153 0.73 -0.64 -20.01
CA PHE A 153 1.53 0.14 -20.95
C PHE A 153 3.03 0.09 -20.63
N THR A 154 3.86 0.61 -21.54
CA THR A 154 5.31 0.72 -21.37
C THR A 154 5.67 2.17 -21.03
N ASP A 155 6.40 2.38 -19.95
CA ASP A 155 6.94 3.69 -19.58
C ASP A 155 8.28 3.93 -20.27
N SER A 156 8.22 4.45 -21.49
CA SER A 156 9.43 4.71 -22.30
C SER A 156 10.34 5.77 -21.67
N LEU A 157 9.78 6.74 -20.91
CA LEU A 157 10.58 7.76 -20.23
C LEU A 157 11.35 7.16 -19.05
N ALA A 158 10.73 6.29 -18.27
CA ALA A 158 11.42 5.59 -17.19
C ALA A 158 12.52 4.69 -17.72
N ILE A 159 12.30 3.96 -18.83
CA ILE A 159 13.31 3.14 -19.49
C ILE A 159 14.49 3.99 -19.97
N TYR A 160 14.21 5.08 -20.68
CA TYR A 160 15.25 5.99 -21.18
C TYR A 160 16.10 6.58 -20.05
N ASN A 161 15.45 7.10 -19.01
CA ASN A 161 16.15 7.69 -17.87
C ASN A 161 16.92 6.64 -17.05
N SER A 162 16.44 5.40 -16.95
CA SER A 162 17.22 4.29 -16.37
C SER A 162 18.52 4.06 -17.15
N GLY A 163 18.45 4.06 -18.49
CA GLY A 163 19.64 3.94 -19.33
C GLY A 163 20.66 5.04 -19.06
N LEU A 164 20.22 6.30 -19.03
CA LEU A 164 21.11 7.45 -18.73
C LEU A 164 21.71 7.38 -17.32
N THR A 165 21.05 6.73 -16.38
CA THR A 165 21.53 6.62 -15.00
C THR A 165 22.66 5.58 -14.85
N LEU A 166 22.76 4.65 -15.80
CA LEU A 166 23.75 3.57 -15.82
C LEU A 166 25.03 3.93 -16.58
N GLU A 167 25.05 5.03 -17.35
CA GLU A 167 26.22 5.58 -18.03
C GLU A 167 27.11 6.42 -17.10
#